data_81eed717400a9debdbde90182347514c
#
_entry.id   81eed717400a9debdbde90182347514c
#
_cell.length_a   1.000
_cell.length_b   1.000
_cell.length_c   1.000
_cell.angle_alpha   90.00
_cell.angle_beta   90.00
_cell.angle_gamma   90.00
#
_symmetry.space_group_name_H-M   'P 1'
#
loop_
_entity.id
_entity.type
_entity.pdbx_description
1 polymer ?
#
loop_
_entity_poly.entity_id
_entity_poly.type
_entity_poly.pdbx_seq_one_letter_code
_entity_poly.pdbx_strand_id
1 'polypeptide(L)'
;MEKALGNVANRLLFENERVKVWQMDLAPGQSSDFHEHKLPYVLCIAEGETVDADFENGKSIRIPVTPGTVYFVEPGSRETAVNRSNTRFLEFLIELKGG
;
A
#
# COMPACT_ATOMS: atom_id res chain seq x y z
N MET A 1 10.48 -11.99 17.25
CA MET A 1 10.83 -12.54 15.93
C MET A 1 10.40 -11.54 14.85
N GLU A 2 11.29 -11.20 13.96
CA GLU A 2 10.97 -10.29 12.89
C GLU A 2 10.02 -10.94 11.88
N LYS A 3 9.09 -10.17 11.36
CA LYS A 3 8.23 -10.63 10.28
C LYS A 3 9.01 -10.62 8.96
N ALA A 4 8.82 -11.64 8.14
CA ALA A 4 9.40 -11.66 6.81
C ALA A 4 8.76 -10.58 5.94
N LEU A 5 9.57 -9.87 5.17
CA LEU A 5 9.08 -8.85 4.25
C LEU A 5 8.59 -9.49 2.96
N GLY A 6 7.46 -9.02 2.48
CA GLY A 6 6.88 -9.41 1.20
C GLY A 6 6.78 -8.24 0.23
N ASN A 7 5.87 -8.35 -0.71
CA ASN A 7 5.65 -7.31 -1.71
C ASN A 7 4.85 -6.15 -1.13
N VAL A 8 5.08 -4.94 -1.64
CA VAL A 8 4.37 -3.73 -1.19
C VAL A 8 2.89 -3.74 -1.60
N ALA A 9 2.52 -4.57 -2.58
CA ALA A 9 1.14 -4.69 -3.06
C ALA A 9 0.94 -6.09 -3.64
N ASN A 10 -0.27 -6.39 -4.15
CA ASN A 10 -0.57 -7.74 -4.61
C ASN A 10 -0.05 -8.05 -6.01
N ARG A 11 0.05 -7.04 -6.87
CA ARG A 11 0.36 -7.29 -8.27
C ARG A 11 1.27 -6.22 -8.84
N LEU A 12 2.39 -6.66 -9.40
CA LEU A 12 3.28 -5.78 -10.16
C LEU A 12 2.71 -5.60 -11.57
N LEU A 13 2.46 -4.36 -11.97
CA LEU A 13 1.88 -4.03 -13.27
C LEU A 13 2.93 -3.64 -14.30
N PHE A 14 3.97 -2.90 -13.86
CA PHE A 14 4.96 -2.34 -14.77
C PHE A 14 6.22 -1.96 -13.98
N GLU A 15 7.36 -2.12 -14.63
CA GLU A 15 8.63 -1.69 -14.05
C GLU A 15 9.62 -1.30 -15.14
N ASN A 16 10.33 -0.21 -14.92
CA ASN A 16 11.48 0.17 -15.74
C ASN A 16 12.56 0.76 -14.81
N GLU A 17 13.57 1.41 -15.37
CA GLU A 17 14.66 1.96 -14.57
C GLU A 17 14.25 3.17 -13.72
N ARG A 18 13.06 3.73 -13.91
CA ARG A 18 12.59 4.94 -13.22
C ARG A 18 11.45 4.69 -12.23
N VAL A 19 10.56 3.76 -12.57
CA VAL A 19 9.36 3.54 -11.76
C VAL A 19 9.07 2.06 -11.61
N LYS A 20 8.32 1.75 -10.56
CA LYS A 20 7.77 0.42 -10.32
C LYS A 20 6.31 0.59 -9.93
N VAL A 21 5.41 0.08 -10.75
CA VAL A 21 3.96 0.34 -10.60
C VAL A 21 3.27 -0.93 -10.11
N TRP A 22 2.56 -0.79 -8.99
CA TRP A 22 1.86 -1.88 -8.32
C TRP A 22 0.37 -1.62 -8.27
N GLN A 23 -0.40 -2.69 -8.20
CA GLN A 23 -1.82 -2.66 -7.86
C GLN A 23 -2.03 -3.32 -6.51
N MET A 24 -2.72 -2.62 -5.61
CA MET A 24 -3.19 -3.18 -4.34
C MET A 24 -4.70 -3.32 -4.43
N ASP A 25 -5.20 -4.56 -4.41
CA ASP A 25 -6.61 -4.88 -4.54
C ASP A 25 -6.99 -5.78 -3.36
N LEU A 26 -7.75 -5.24 -2.42
CA LEU A 26 -8.13 -5.94 -1.20
C LEU A 26 -9.64 -5.98 -1.08
N ALA A 27 -10.21 -7.18 -1.15
CA ALA A 27 -11.61 -7.39 -0.80
C ALA A 27 -11.79 -7.18 0.72
N PRO A 28 -13.02 -6.97 1.21
CA PRO A 28 -13.24 -6.85 2.66
C PRO A 28 -12.62 -8.03 3.41
N GLY A 29 -11.81 -7.72 4.41
CA GLY A 29 -11.12 -8.71 5.24
C GLY A 29 -9.76 -9.17 4.72
N GLN A 30 -9.37 -8.78 3.52
CA GLN A 30 -8.07 -9.15 2.96
C GLN A 30 -6.97 -8.18 3.40
N SER A 31 -5.73 -8.66 3.36
CA SER A 31 -4.55 -7.86 3.68
C SER A 31 -3.43 -8.11 2.69
N SER A 32 -2.53 -7.13 2.60
CA SER A 32 -1.27 -7.26 1.86
C SER A 32 -0.28 -8.12 2.64
N ASP A 33 0.86 -8.43 2.03
CA ASP A 33 2.01 -8.92 2.78
C ASP A 33 2.51 -7.81 3.72
N PHE A 34 3.19 -8.21 4.79
CA PHE A 34 3.97 -7.26 5.57
C PHE A 34 5.11 -6.76 4.71
N HIS A 35 5.26 -5.44 4.57
CA HIS A 35 6.21 -4.86 3.63
C HIS A 35 6.87 -3.61 4.18
N GLU A 36 7.98 -3.24 3.56
CA GLU A 36 8.69 -1.99 3.86
C GLU A 36 8.73 -1.14 2.59
N HIS A 37 8.40 0.15 2.71
CA HIS A 37 8.51 1.10 1.62
C HIS A 37 9.93 1.67 1.61
N LYS A 38 10.79 1.15 0.74
CA LYS A 38 12.19 1.58 0.62
C LYS A 38 12.38 2.76 -0.32
N LEU A 39 11.36 3.06 -1.12
CA LEU A 39 11.36 4.13 -2.10
C LEU A 39 10.21 5.08 -1.81
N PRO A 40 10.37 6.38 -2.18
CA PRO A 40 9.20 7.27 -2.17
C PRO A 40 8.23 6.80 -3.24
N TYR A 41 6.95 7.05 -3.01
CA TYR A 41 5.94 6.55 -3.92
C TYR A 41 4.72 7.47 -3.98
N VAL A 42 3.97 7.33 -5.08
CA VAL A 42 2.71 8.02 -5.29
C VAL A 42 1.59 6.99 -5.17
N LEU A 43 0.56 7.32 -4.42
CA LEU A 43 -0.65 6.50 -4.29
C LEU A 43 -1.79 7.14 -5.06
N CYS A 44 -2.48 6.34 -5.86
CA CYS A 44 -3.69 6.76 -6.56
C CYS A 44 -4.83 5.88 -6.09
N ILE A 45 -5.81 6.45 -5.39
CA ILE A 45 -6.95 5.70 -4.88
C ILE A 45 -8.00 5.56 -5.98
N ALA A 46 -8.35 4.33 -6.32
CA ALA A 46 -9.37 4.04 -7.32
C ALA A 46 -10.73 3.71 -6.69
N GLU A 47 -10.73 2.90 -5.62
CA GLU A 47 -11.96 2.52 -4.90
C GLU A 47 -11.65 2.35 -3.42
N GLY A 48 -12.64 2.59 -2.56
CA GLY A 48 -12.51 2.30 -1.13
C GLY A 48 -13.04 3.41 -0.25
N GLU A 49 -13.19 3.08 1.05
CA GLU A 49 -13.62 4.01 2.08
C GLU A 49 -12.54 4.20 3.13
N THR A 50 -11.94 3.09 3.56
CA THR A 50 -10.84 3.10 4.53
C THR A 50 -9.87 1.96 4.22
N VAL A 51 -8.63 2.13 4.67
CA VAL A 51 -7.65 1.05 4.74
C VAL A 51 -6.90 1.20 6.05
N ASP A 52 -6.61 0.09 6.71
CA ASP A 52 -5.85 0.11 7.95
C ASP A 52 -4.39 -0.22 7.65
N ALA A 53 -3.48 0.43 8.38
CA ALA A 53 -2.07 0.08 8.39
C ALA A 53 -1.75 -0.56 9.74
N ASP A 54 -1.36 -1.82 9.72
CA ASP A 54 -0.94 -2.54 10.92
C ASP A 54 0.58 -2.54 10.95
N PHE A 55 1.15 -1.98 12.00
CA PHE A 55 2.59 -1.84 12.16
C PHE A 55 3.20 -3.02 12.91
N GLU A 56 4.51 -3.19 12.75
CA GLU A 56 5.27 -4.29 13.37
C GLU A 56 5.14 -4.33 14.89
N ASN A 57 4.98 -3.17 15.52
CA ASN A 57 4.86 -3.05 16.98
C ASN A 57 3.47 -3.39 17.52
N GLY A 58 2.55 -3.83 16.67
CA GLY A 58 1.18 -4.17 17.05
C GLY A 58 0.20 -3.00 17.02
N LYS A 59 0.66 -1.80 16.74
CA LYS A 59 -0.22 -0.64 16.59
C LYS A 59 -0.86 -0.66 15.20
N SER A 60 -2.02 -0.02 15.11
CA SER A 60 -2.79 0.07 13.88
C SER A 60 -3.38 1.46 13.74
N ILE A 61 -3.40 2.00 12.52
CA ILE A 61 -4.09 3.24 12.23
C ILE A 61 -5.10 3.00 11.12
N ARG A 62 -6.23 3.71 11.20
CA ARG A 62 -7.24 3.67 10.14
C ARG A 62 -7.09 4.91 9.28
N ILE A 63 -6.98 4.71 7.98
CA ILE A 63 -6.75 5.77 7.01
C ILE A 63 -8.01 5.91 6.15
N PRO A 64 -8.75 7.03 6.26
CA PRO A 64 -9.85 7.26 5.34
C PRO A 64 -9.29 7.57 3.95
N VAL A 65 -9.93 7.03 2.91
CA VAL A 65 -9.52 7.25 1.54
C VAL A 65 -10.70 7.72 0.72
N THR A 66 -10.41 8.48 -0.34
CA THR A 66 -11.42 8.98 -1.26
C THR A 66 -10.97 8.66 -2.69
N PRO A 67 -11.81 7.93 -3.47
CA PRO A 67 -11.48 7.64 -4.86
C PRO A 67 -11.13 8.92 -5.65
N GLY A 68 -10.10 8.83 -6.46
CA GLY A 68 -9.59 9.96 -7.24
C GLY A 68 -8.54 10.78 -6.54
N THR A 69 -8.22 10.48 -5.27
CA THR A 69 -7.19 11.20 -4.52
C THR A 69 -5.82 10.62 -4.81
N VAL A 70 -4.81 11.50 -4.83
CA VAL A 70 -3.41 11.14 -5.05
C VAL A 70 -2.59 11.65 -3.87
N TYR A 71 -1.70 10.80 -3.36
CA TYR A 71 -0.81 11.13 -2.25
C TYR A 71 0.64 10.87 -2.65
N PHE A 72 1.53 11.72 -2.19
CA PHE A 72 2.98 11.44 -2.22
C PHE A 72 3.41 11.00 -0.84
N VAL A 73 4.15 9.89 -0.75
CA VAL A 73 4.57 9.31 0.53
C VAL A 73 6.07 9.10 0.54
N GLU A 74 6.72 9.56 1.60
CA GLU A 74 8.15 9.36 1.82
C GLU A 74 8.44 7.91 2.21
N PRO A 75 9.65 7.41 1.93
CA PRO A 75 10.01 6.03 2.31
C PRO A 75 10.18 5.88 3.82
N GLY A 76 10.17 4.64 4.28
CA GLY A 76 10.54 4.27 5.65
C GLY A 76 9.50 3.50 6.43
N SER A 77 8.25 3.46 6.01
CA SER A 77 7.23 2.75 6.79
C SER A 77 7.30 1.24 6.55
N ARG A 78 7.02 0.46 7.61
CA ARG A 78 6.93 -1.00 7.59
C ARG A 78 5.57 -1.39 8.14
N GLU A 79 4.75 -2.03 7.30
CA GLU A 79 3.35 -2.23 7.64
C GLU A 79 2.69 -3.34 6.81
N THR A 80 1.51 -3.77 7.28
CA THR A 80 0.58 -4.58 6.52
C THR A 80 -0.66 -3.73 6.25
N ALA A 81 -1.08 -3.62 5.01
CA ALA A 81 -2.33 -2.95 4.67
C ALA A 81 -3.47 -3.95 4.86
N VAL A 82 -4.52 -3.56 5.56
CA VAL A 82 -5.65 -4.43 5.87
C VAL A 82 -6.95 -3.70 5.51
N ASN A 83 -7.79 -4.35 4.73
CA ASN A 83 -9.12 -3.81 4.44
C ASN A 83 -10.13 -4.35 5.45
N ARG A 84 -10.40 -3.57 6.51
CA ARG A 84 -11.40 -3.91 7.52
C ARG A 84 -12.74 -3.22 7.26
N SER A 85 -12.92 -2.64 6.07
CA SER A 85 -14.18 -2.02 5.67
C SER A 85 -15.10 -3.06 5.01
N ASN A 86 -16.31 -2.62 4.63
CA ASN A 86 -17.29 -3.48 3.94
C ASN A 86 -17.23 -3.32 2.42
N THR A 87 -16.30 -2.54 1.90
CA THR A 87 -16.18 -2.27 0.47
C THR A 87 -14.78 -2.64 -0.02
N ARG A 88 -14.66 -2.89 -1.33
CA ARG A 88 -13.38 -3.18 -1.95
C ARG A 88 -12.44 -1.99 -1.83
N PHE A 89 -11.18 -2.25 -1.57
CA PHE A 89 -10.12 -1.25 -1.60
C PHE A 89 -9.22 -1.51 -2.81
N LEU A 90 -9.05 -0.49 -3.66
CA LEU A 90 -8.20 -0.59 -4.84
C LEU A 90 -7.36 0.67 -4.96
N GLU A 91 -6.04 0.50 -5.01
CA GLU A 91 -5.12 1.60 -5.24
C GLU A 91 -3.99 1.18 -6.17
N PHE A 92 -3.35 2.18 -6.77
CA PHE A 92 -2.13 1.98 -7.54
C PHE A 92 -1.00 2.71 -6.85
N LEU A 93 0.14 2.03 -6.73
CA LEU A 93 1.35 2.58 -6.11
C LEU A 93 2.40 2.72 -7.20
N ILE A 94 2.98 3.91 -7.31
CA ILE A 94 4.06 4.18 -8.25
C ILE A 94 5.29 4.49 -7.42
N GLU A 95 6.19 3.51 -7.29
CA GLU A 95 7.46 3.71 -6.60
C GLU A 95 8.43 4.42 -7.53
N LEU A 96 9.12 5.43 -7.00
CA LEU A 96 10.05 6.28 -7.75
C LEU A 96 11.47 5.83 -7.45
N LYS A 97 12.19 5.36 -8.47
CA LYS A 97 13.50 4.74 -8.28
C LYS A 97 14.66 5.73 -8.19
N GLY A 98 14.42 6.99 -8.37
CA GLY A 98 15.49 7.97 -8.36
C GLY A 98 16.27 7.99 -9.67
N GLY A 99 16.83 9.10 -10.01
CA GLY A 99 17.46 9.31 -11.29
C GLY A 99 18.93 9.01 -11.34
#